data_9e61e772f19adf37a6171cb8de5db824
#
_entry.id   9e61e772f19adf37a6171cb8de5db824
#
_cell.length_a   1.000
_cell.length_b   1.000
_cell.length_c   1.000
_cell.angle_alpha   90.00
_cell.angle_beta   90.00
_cell.angle_gamma   90.00
#
_symmetry.space_group_name_H-M   'P 1'
#
loop_
_entity.id
_entity.type
_entity.pdbx_description
1 polymer ?
#
loop_
_entity_poly.entity_id
_entity_poly.type
_entity_poly.pdbx_seq_one_letter_code
_entity_poly.pdbx_strand_id
1 'polypeptide(L)'
;MPKIVKIPKITDTRGNLGVIEKNTIPFEIKRVYYLFDVPSTAYRGGHAHINQIEFLVALSGSFDVKLNDGIKETFVTLNKPDKGLLIEKGMWRELDNFSSGAVCLVLASDIFDETDYIRDFETFKERFS
;
A
#
# COMPACT_ATOMS: atom_id res chain seq x y z
N MET A 1 4.79 11.92 -7.27
CA MET A 1 4.94 12.13 -5.81
C MET A 1 4.19 11.08 -5.04
N PRO A 2 4.79 10.44 -4.03
CA PRO A 2 4.05 9.55 -3.17
C PRO A 2 2.98 10.31 -2.39
N LYS A 3 1.83 9.72 -2.22
CA LYS A 3 0.71 10.34 -1.50
C LYS A 3 0.59 9.72 -0.12
N ILE A 4 1.19 10.37 0.86
CA ILE A 4 1.12 9.96 2.25
C ILE A 4 -0.07 10.64 2.90
N VAL A 5 -0.93 9.85 3.53
CA VAL A 5 -2.12 10.32 4.22
C VAL A 5 -1.95 10.08 5.71
N LYS A 6 -2.13 11.14 6.50
CA LYS A 6 -2.09 11.03 7.95
C LYS A 6 -3.42 10.44 8.43
N ILE A 7 -3.32 9.39 9.24
CA ILE A 7 -4.50 8.72 9.81
C ILE A 7 -4.86 9.41 11.12
N PRO A 8 -6.12 9.83 11.31
CA PRO A 8 -6.57 10.41 12.59
C PRO A 8 -6.26 9.47 13.74
N LYS A 9 -5.74 10.04 14.81
CA LYS A 9 -5.27 9.28 15.97
C LYS A 9 -5.78 9.94 17.26
N ILE A 10 -6.30 9.10 18.17
CA ILE A 10 -6.70 9.51 19.50
C ILE A 10 -5.70 8.94 20.48
N THR A 11 -5.05 9.79 21.25
CA THR A 11 -3.99 9.41 22.18
C THR A 11 -4.41 9.71 23.61
N ASP A 12 -4.25 8.74 24.51
CA ASP A 12 -4.44 8.93 25.96
C ASP A 12 -3.49 7.99 26.70
N THR A 13 -3.65 7.88 28.04
CA THR A 13 -2.75 7.07 28.86
C THR A 13 -2.84 5.59 28.57
N ARG A 14 -3.85 5.15 27.83
CA ARG A 14 -4.03 3.73 27.44
C ARG A 14 -3.41 3.42 26.09
N GLY A 15 -2.86 4.40 25.38
CA GLY A 15 -2.24 4.22 24.07
C GLY A 15 -2.87 5.06 22.99
N ASN A 16 -2.68 4.61 21.75
CA ASN A 16 -3.15 5.31 20.56
C ASN A 16 -4.22 4.51 19.83
N LEU A 17 -5.24 5.21 19.34
CA LEU A 17 -6.29 4.61 18.52
C LEU A 17 -6.28 5.32 17.16
N GLY A 18 -5.98 4.57 16.09
CA GLY A 18 -6.05 5.10 14.74
C GLY A 18 -7.41 4.81 14.12
N VAL A 19 -7.93 5.76 13.35
CA VAL A 19 -9.27 5.65 12.78
C VAL A 19 -9.22 5.92 11.28
N ILE A 20 -9.75 4.99 10.50
CA ILE A 20 -9.94 5.17 9.06
C ILE A 20 -11.42 5.00 8.79
N GLU A 21 -12.10 6.13 8.53
CA GLU A 21 -13.54 6.12 8.25
C GLU A 21 -13.89 7.27 7.33
N LYS A 22 -15.06 7.16 6.68
CA LYS A 22 -15.60 8.23 5.83
C LYS A 22 -14.55 8.77 4.84
N ASN A 23 -14.18 10.03 4.99
CA ASN A 23 -13.32 10.73 4.05
C ASN A 23 -11.83 10.69 4.41
N THR A 24 -11.41 9.80 5.30
CA THR A 24 -9.98 9.63 5.60
C THR A 24 -9.20 9.26 4.35
N ILE A 25 -9.76 8.40 3.52
CA ILE A 25 -9.20 8.02 2.22
C ILE A 25 -10.26 8.24 1.13
N PRO A 26 -9.84 8.47 -0.13
CA PRO A 26 -10.75 8.91 -1.19
C PRO A 26 -11.48 7.79 -1.92
N PHE A 27 -11.80 6.69 -1.22
CA PHE A 27 -12.57 5.60 -1.83
C PHE A 27 -13.32 4.81 -0.77
N GLU A 28 -14.37 4.12 -1.20
CA GLU A 28 -15.10 3.19 -0.34
C GLU A 28 -14.31 1.89 -0.23
N ILE A 29 -14.12 1.40 1.00
CA ILE A 29 -13.36 0.18 1.24
C ILE A 29 -14.25 -1.02 0.95
N LYS A 30 -13.85 -1.85 -0.02
CA LYS A 30 -14.57 -3.06 -0.39
C LYS A 30 -13.81 -4.34 -0.04
N ARG A 31 -12.53 -4.23 0.27
CA ARG A 31 -11.69 -5.37 0.60
C ARG A 31 -10.59 -4.93 1.55
N VAL A 32 -10.30 -5.77 2.53
CA VAL A 32 -9.19 -5.58 3.46
C VAL A 32 -8.35 -6.84 3.42
N TYR A 33 -7.05 -6.69 3.27
CA TYR A 33 -6.13 -7.80 3.42
C TYR A 33 -4.84 -7.32 4.08
N TYR A 34 -4.02 -8.24 4.54
CA TYR A 34 -2.79 -7.85 5.22
C TYR A 34 -1.73 -8.92 5.02
N LEU A 35 -0.48 -8.45 5.00
CA LEU A 35 0.70 -9.30 4.88
C LEU A 35 1.36 -9.37 6.25
N PHE A 36 1.71 -10.57 6.69
CA PHE A 36 2.39 -10.79 7.96
C PHE A 36 3.34 -11.97 7.82
N ASP A 37 4.30 -12.06 8.74
CA ASP A 37 5.33 -13.11 8.70
C ASP A 37 6.11 -13.12 7.37
N VAL A 38 6.31 -11.94 6.78
CA VAL A 38 7.07 -11.82 5.54
C VAL A 38 8.55 -11.84 5.88
N PRO A 39 9.33 -12.80 5.34
CA PRO A 39 10.78 -12.83 5.59
C PRO A 39 11.46 -11.56 5.06
N SER A 40 12.51 -11.12 5.75
CA SER A 40 13.23 -9.90 5.37
C SER A 40 13.83 -9.96 3.96
N THR A 41 14.06 -11.17 3.44
CA THR A 41 14.61 -11.38 2.10
C THR A 41 13.52 -11.53 1.03
N ALA A 42 12.25 -11.54 1.43
CA ALA A 42 11.14 -11.74 0.52
C ALA A 42 10.77 -10.44 -0.21
N TYR A 43 10.18 -10.64 -1.36
CA TYR A 43 9.72 -9.60 -2.23
C TYR A 43 8.22 -9.85 -2.50
N ARG A 44 7.42 -8.84 -2.33
CA ARG A 44 5.97 -8.94 -2.52
C ARG A 44 5.49 -7.84 -3.46
N GLY A 45 4.24 -7.96 -3.93
CA GLY A 45 3.69 -7.02 -4.90
C GLY A 45 4.08 -7.42 -6.32
N GLY A 46 4.80 -6.54 -7.02
CA GLY A 46 5.18 -6.81 -8.41
C GLY A 46 3.99 -6.78 -9.33
N HIS A 47 3.13 -5.76 -9.18
CA HIS A 47 1.96 -5.61 -10.03
C HIS A 47 1.47 -4.16 -10.03
N ALA A 48 0.56 -3.88 -10.96
CA ALA A 48 -0.23 -2.66 -10.98
C ALA A 48 -1.70 -3.03 -11.11
N HIS A 49 -2.57 -2.10 -10.81
CA HIS A 49 -4.01 -2.26 -11.00
C HIS A 49 -4.51 -1.31 -12.07
N ILE A 50 -5.42 -1.79 -12.89
CA ILE A 50 -6.04 -0.96 -13.93
C ILE A 50 -7.04 0.00 -13.29
N ASN A 51 -7.85 -0.47 -12.34
CA ASN A 51 -8.91 0.32 -11.71
C ASN A 51 -8.78 0.44 -10.20
N GLN A 52 -8.26 -0.57 -9.51
CA GLN A 52 -8.24 -0.60 -8.05
C GLN A 52 -7.29 0.44 -7.48
N ILE A 53 -7.75 1.11 -6.42
CA ILE A 53 -6.96 2.01 -5.59
C ILE A 53 -6.72 1.30 -4.27
N GLU A 54 -5.51 1.44 -3.72
CA GLU A 54 -5.13 0.81 -2.46
C GLU A 54 -4.54 1.80 -1.49
N PHE A 55 -4.70 1.52 -0.20
CA PHE A 55 -4.12 2.29 0.88
C PHE A 55 -3.35 1.34 1.80
N LEU A 56 -2.05 1.56 1.93
CA LEU A 56 -1.15 0.69 2.67
C LEU A 56 -0.72 1.33 3.98
N VAL A 57 -0.74 0.55 5.06
CA VAL A 57 -0.34 1.02 6.40
C VAL A 57 0.58 -0.01 7.05
N ALA A 58 1.69 0.43 7.61
CA ALA A 58 2.53 -0.41 8.46
C ALA A 58 1.94 -0.42 9.86
N LEU A 59 1.08 -1.39 10.16
CA LEU A 59 0.47 -1.51 11.49
C LEU A 59 1.50 -1.89 12.55
N SER A 60 2.54 -2.59 12.15
CA SER A 60 3.66 -3.00 13.01
C SER A 60 4.91 -3.05 12.15
N GLY A 61 6.06 -2.68 12.72
CA GLY A 61 7.33 -2.75 12.01
C GLY A 61 7.45 -1.78 10.86
N SER A 62 8.23 -2.19 9.86
CA SER A 62 8.51 -1.34 8.70
C SER A 62 8.72 -2.18 7.44
N PHE A 63 8.53 -1.55 6.30
CA PHE A 63 8.85 -2.13 4.99
C PHE A 63 9.00 -1.01 3.97
N ASP A 64 9.62 -1.33 2.85
CA ASP A 64 9.81 -0.36 1.76
C ASP A 64 8.86 -0.64 0.62
N VAL A 65 8.37 0.42 0.00
CA VAL A 65 7.51 0.37 -1.17
C VAL A 65 8.20 1.08 -2.32
N LYS A 66 8.38 0.38 -3.43
CA LYS A 66 8.85 0.97 -4.67
C LYS A 66 7.65 1.22 -5.56
N LEU A 67 7.50 2.45 -6.03
CA LEU A 67 6.43 2.87 -6.92
C LEU A 67 7.00 3.24 -8.27
N ASN A 68 6.30 2.89 -9.35
CA ASN A 68 6.70 3.27 -10.70
C ASN A 68 5.43 3.63 -11.49
N ASP A 69 5.41 4.85 -12.04
CA ASP A 69 4.25 5.34 -12.80
C ASP A 69 4.39 5.07 -14.31
N GLY A 70 5.41 4.32 -14.70
CA GLY A 70 5.72 4.05 -16.10
C GLY A 70 6.87 4.92 -16.62
N ILE A 71 7.20 5.97 -15.90
CA ILE A 71 8.26 6.92 -16.29
C ILE A 71 9.26 7.06 -15.15
N LYS A 72 8.79 7.30 -13.93
CA LYS A 72 9.61 7.60 -12.78
C LYS A 72 9.42 6.59 -11.67
N GLU A 73 10.51 6.24 -11.00
CA GLU A 73 10.54 5.35 -9.85
C GLU A 73 10.69 6.16 -8.57
N THR A 74 9.94 5.78 -7.54
CA THR A 74 9.95 6.47 -6.26
C THR A 74 9.92 5.43 -5.14
N PHE A 75 10.63 5.72 -4.03
CA PHE A 75 10.71 4.82 -2.88
C PHE A 75 10.08 5.47 -1.65
N VAL A 76 9.34 4.68 -0.88
CA VAL A 76 8.72 5.12 0.37
C VAL A 76 8.96 4.04 1.42
N THR A 77 9.42 4.43 2.60
CA THR A 77 9.45 3.53 3.75
C THR A 77 8.23 3.80 4.62
N LEU A 78 7.45 2.75 4.88
CA LEU A 78 6.33 2.82 5.82
C LEU A 78 6.76 2.21 7.14
N ASN A 79 6.70 2.99 8.21
CA ASN A 79 7.16 2.59 9.53
C ASN A 79 6.33 3.17 10.68
N LYS A 80 5.14 3.70 10.38
CA LYS A 80 4.25 4.31 11.35
C LYS A 80 2.82 3.82 11.13
N PRO A 81 2.11 3.44 12.20
CA PRO A 81 0.72 3.00 12.04
C PRO A 81 -0.29 4.13 11.82
N ASP A 82 0.14 5.39 11.96
CA ASP A 82 -0.74 6.55 11.76
C ASP A 82 -0.45 7.29 10.46
N LYS A 83 0.29 6.68 9.54
CA LYS A 83 0.53 7.22 8.20
C LYS A 83 0.38 6.12 7.18
N GLY A 84 -0.39 6.38 6.13
CA GLY A 84 -0.58 5.42 5.07
C GLY A 84 -0.18 5.95 3.72
N LEU A 85 0.06 5.04 2.80
CA LEU A 85 0.43 5.34 1.42
C LEU A 85 -0.76 5.05 0.51
N LEU A 86 -1.25 6.08 -0.17
CA LEU A 86 -2.29 5.93 -1.18
C LEU A 86 -1.64 5.57 -2.51
N ILE A 87 -2.03 4.44 -3.07
CA ILE A 87 -1.55 3.99 -4.38
C ILE A 87 -2.72 4.04 -5.34
N GLU A 88 -2.65 4.96 -6.28
CA GLU A 88 -3.71 5.13 -7.26
C GLU A 88 -3.63 4.08 -8.36
N LYS A 89 -4.68 3.97 -9.16
CA LYS A 89 -4.69 3.07 -10.31
C LYS A 89 -3.56 3.40 -11.27
N GLY A 90 -3.08 2.38 -11.98
CA GLY A 90 -2.03 2.59 -12.97
C GLY A 90 -0.65 2.82 -12.38
N MET A 91 -0.44 2.39 -11.14
CA MET A 91 0.84 2.53 -10.46
C MET A 91 1.40 1.16 -10.14
N TRP A 92 2.59 0.86 -10.67
CA TRP A 92 3.30 -0.37 -10.32
C TRP A 92 3.87 -0.27 -8.91
N ARG A 93 3.74 -1.34 -8.13
CA ARG A 93 4.30 -1.38 -6.77
C ARG A 93 5.05 -2.68 -6.53
N GLU A 94 6.10 -2.57 -5.72
CA GLU A 94 6.87 -3.69 -5.20
C GLU A 94 7.16 -3.39 -3.74
N LEU A 95 7.06 -4.42 -2.89
CA LEU A 95 7.29 -4.29 -1.46
C LEU A 95 8.41 -5.23 -1.05
N ASP A 96 9.35 -4.72 -0.23
CA ASP A 96 10.44 -5.54 0.28
C ASP A 96 10.97 -4.98 1.60
N ASN A 97 12.07 -5.55 2.06
CA ASN A 97 12.77 -5.10 3.28
C ASN A 97 11.86 -5.05 4.49
N PHE A 98 11.04 -6.11 4.69
CA PHE A 98 10.15 -6.21 5.85
C PHE A 98 10.95 -6.45 7.11
N SER A 99 10.72 -5.65 8.15
CA SER A 99 11.32 -5.89 9.45
C SER A 99 10.63 -7.09 10.12
N SER A 100 11.29 -7.66 11.15
CA SER A 100 10.70 -8.77 11.91
C SER A 100 9.39 -8.31 12.54
N GLY A 101 8.34 -9.09 12.36
CA GLY A 101 7.02 -8.77 12.90
C GLY A 101 6.27 -7.67 12.17
N ALA A 102 6.74 -7.25 11.00
CA ALA A 102 6.05 -6.23 10.21
C ALA A 102 4.68 -6.73 9.75
N VAL A 103 3.71 -5.82 9.77
CA VAL A 103 2.36 -6.09 9.27
C VAL A 103 1.98 -4.98 8.30
N CYS A 104 1.70 -5.36 7.06
CA CYS A 104 1.21 -4.43 6.05
C CYS A 104 -0.30 -4.62 5.89
N LEU A 105 -1.07 -3.63 6.32
CA LEU A 105 -2.51 -3.60 6.11
C LEU A 105 -2.79 -2.94 4.77
N VAL A 106 -3.67 -3.55 3.97
CA VAL A 106 -4.08 -2.98 2.69
C VAL A 106 -5.60 -2.85 2.65
N LEU A 107 -6.05 -1.64 2.39
CA LEU A 107 -7.47 -1.32 2.16
C LEU A 107 -7.64 -1.09 0.66
N ALA A 108 -8.62 -1.75 0.05
CA ALA A 108 -8.78 -1.72 -1.40
C ALA A 108 -10.16 -1.24 -1.80
N SER A 109 -10.21 -0.53 -2.92
CA SER A 109 -11.44 0.04 -3.47
C SER A 109 -12.35 -0.99 -4.14
N ASP A 110 -11.81 -2.17 -4.45
CA ASP A 110 -12.55 -3.21 -5.17
C ASP A 110 -12.31 -4.58 -4.55
N ILE A 111 -13.25 -5.49 -4.78
CA ILE A 111 -13.04 -6.90 -4.43
C ILE A 111 -11.98 -7.48 -5.36
N PHE A 112 -11.43 -8.63 -4.99
CA PHE A 112 -10.40 -9.27 -5.80
C PHE A 112 -10.90 -9.58 -7.21
N ASP A 113 -10.13 -9.17 -8.22
CA ASP A 113 -10.41 -9.41 -9.63
C ASP A 113 -9.08 -9.55 -10.36
N GLU A 114 -8.73 -10.77 -10.74
CA GLU A 114 -7.45 -11.03 -11.41
C GLU A 114 -7.31 -10.24 -12.72
N THR A 115 -8.42 -9.96 -13.40
CA THR A 115 -8.36 -9.22 -14.68
C THR A 115 -7.96 -7.76 -14.49
N ASP A 116 -8.00 -7.25 -13.26
CA ASP A 116 -7.57 -5.89 -12.93
C ASP A 116 -6.06 -5.80 -12.69
N TYR A 117 -5.36 -6.94 -12.58
CA TYR A 117 -3.92 -6.97 -12.32
C TYR A 117 -3.11 -6.94 -13.60
N ILE A 118 -2.05 -6.17 -13.58
CA ILE A 118 -0.95 -6.25 -14.57
C ILE A 118 0.25 -6.75 -13.78
N ARG A 119 0.68 -7.99 -14.07
CA ARG A 119 1.74 -8.65 -13.30
C ARG A 119 3.08 -8.69 -14.03
N ASP A 120 3.13 -8.25 -15.27
CA ASP A 120 4.35 -8.17 -16.07
C ASP A 120 4.77 -6.72 -16.22
N PHE A 121 5.99 -6.40 -15.76
CA PHE A 121 6.47 -5.03 -15.74
C PHE A 121 6.59 -4.43 -17.14
N GLU A 122 7.02 -5.22 -18.12
CA GLU A 122 7.14 -4.72 -19.50
C GLU A 122 5.77 -4.37 -20.07
N THR A 123 4.76 -5.20 -19.81
CA THR A 123 3.37 -4.90 -20.19
C THR A 123 2.89 -3.62 -19.53
N PHE A 124 3.22 -3.43 -18.25
CA PHE A 124 2.87 -2.21 -17.53
C PHE A 124 3.50 -0.98 -18.18
N LYS A 125 4.79 -1.04 -18.49
CA LYS A 125 5.51 0.07 -19.12
C LYS A 125 4.92 0.45 -20.48
N GLU A 126 4.57 -0.55 -21.28
CA GLU A 126 3.96 -0.29 -22.59
C GLU A 126 2.64 0.45 -22.47
N ARG A 127 1.88 0.17 -21.41
CA ARG A 127 0.56 0.77 -21.21
C ARG A 127 0.62 2.16 -20.60
N PHE A 128 1.56 2.41 -19.69
CA PHE A 128 1.57 3.63 -18.85
C PHE A 128 2.77 4.55 -19.03
N SER A 129 3.70 4.22 -19.92
CA SER A 129 4.84 5.11 -20.17
C SER A 129 4.61 6.10 -21.33
#